data_dfbb2cc1983eade7350261d6fe42f550
#
_entry.id   dfbb2cc1983eade7350261d6fe42f550
#
_cell.length_a   1.000
_cell.length_b   1.000
_cell.length_c   1.000
_cell.angle_alpha   90.00
_cell.angle_beta   90.00
_cell.angle_gamma   90.00
#
_symmetry.space_group_name_H-M   'P 1'
#
loop_
_entity.id
_entity.type
_entity.pdbx_description
1 polymer ?
#
loop_
_entity_poly.entity_id
_entity_poly.type
_entity_poly.pdbx_seq_one_letter_code
_entity_poly.pdbx_strand_id
1 'polypeptide(L)'
;NFVDLLGYDAHKIATLERQGDYLESRIHPDDREQLLILQIKLSQFIYSLPPEQRNDYSNIYSFRVLNARQQYVRVVSRHQVLEQTIDGKAWLVIGNMDISPDQQEAETVDCTVLNLKNGEMFSPSPSLQTFSPLTKREAEILRLIQKGLLSKEIADKLCVSIHTVNIHRQNLLRKLGVQNSIEAIRIGYETGIL
;
A
#
# COMPACT_ATOMS: atom_id res chain seq x y z
N ASN A 1 16.18 -20.97 3.36
CA ASN A 1 15.12 -20.43 4.24
C ASN A 1 14.99 -18.94 4.03
N PHE A 2 13.75 -18.44 3.90
CA PHE A 2 13.44 -17.01 3.71
C PHE A 2 14.01 -16.13 4.84
N VAL A 3 13.94 -16.63 6.06
CA VAL A 3 14.51 -15.99 7.25
C VAL A 3 16.02 -15.79 7.12
N ASP A 4 16.73 -16.81 6.67
CA ASP A 4 18.20 -16.74 6.50
C ASP A 4 18.58 -15.83 5.33
N LEU A 5 17.77 -15.83 4.27
CA LEU A 5 18.01 -15.00 3.10
C LEU A 5 17.89 -13.51 3.40
N LEU A 6 16.82 -13.11 4.05
CA LEU A 6 16.56 -11.71 4.38
C LEU A 6 17.26 -11.24 5.65
N GLY A 7 17.94 -12.13 6.38
CA GLY A 7 18.56 -11.81 7.66
C GLY A 7 17.53 -11.48 8.73
N TYR A 8 16.38 -12.12 8.69
CA TYR A 8 15.37 -11.98 9.72
C TYR A 8 15.91 -12.54 11.03
N ASP A 9 16.01 -11.68 12.02
CA ASP A 9 16.26 -12.06 13.38
C ASP A 9 14.91 -12.16 14.12
N ALA A 10 14.50 -13.38 14.46
CA ALA A 10 13.22 -13.62 15.13
C ALA A 10 13.09 -12.85 16.45
N HIS A 11 14.22 -12.61 17.17
CA HIS A 11 14.21 -11.81 18.40
C HIS A 11 13.97 -10.32 18.10
N LYS A 12 14.55 -9.80 17.03
CA LYS A 12 14.30 -8.40 16.62
C LYS A 12 12.87 -8.19 16.15
N ILE A 13 12.32 -9.15 15.38
CA ILE A 13 10.93 -9.08 14.89
C ILE A 13 9.95 -9.06 16.07
N ALA A 14 10.19 -9.88 17.10
CA ALA A 14 9.33 -9.94 18.28
C ALA A 14 9.30 -8.63 19.10
N THR A 15 10.30 -7.75 18.92
CA THR A 15 10.39 -6.45 19.61
C THR A 15 9.87 -5.27 18.79
N LEU A 16 9.49 -5.49 17.52
CA LEU A 16 8.92 -4.44 16.67
C LEU A 16 7.44 -4.23 17.03
N GLU A 17 7.03 -2.99 17.16
CA GLU A 17 5.62 -2.62 17.43
C GLU A 17 4.68 -3.10 16.31
N ARG A 18 5.20 -3.18 15.07
CA ARG A 18 4.52 -3.78 13.91
C ARG A 18 5.48 -4.73 13.20
N GLN A 19 5.10 -5.98 13.05
CA GLN A 19 5.93 -6.98 12.34
C GLN A 19 6.18 -6.63 10.85
N GLY A 20 5.30 -5.81 10.25
CA GLY A 20 5.45 -5.32 8.87
C GLY A 20 6.59 -4.32 8.68
N ASP A 21 6.91 -3.52 9.70
CA ASP A 21 7.89 -2.41 9.59
C ASP A 21 9.28 -2.90 9.21
N TYR A 22 9.65 -4.12 9.62
CA TYR A 22 10.96 -4.68 9.27
C TYR A 22 11.07 -4.96 7.76
N LEU A 23 10.08 -5.61 7.17
CA LEU A 23 10.08 -5.88 5.73
C LEU A 23 10.07 -4.57 4.94
N GLU A 24 9.23 -3.61 5.32
CA GLU A 24 9.16 -2.30 4.66
C GLU A 24 10.51 -1.58 4.70
N SER A 25 11.25 -1.68 5.82
CA SER A 25 12.58 -1.09 5.94
C SER A 25 13.61 -1.70 4.97
N ARG A 26 13.37 -2.92 4.50
CA ARG A 26 14.25 -3.67 3.60
C ARG A 26 13.91 -3.49 2.12
N ILE A 27 12.73 -2.96 1.79
CA ILE A 27 12.33 -2.69 0.40
C ILE A 27 13.23 -1.60 -0.18
N HIS A 28 13.63 -1.75 -1.45
CA HIS A 28 14.41 -0.74 -2.15
C HIS A 28 13.68 0.62 -2.12
N PRO A 29 14.38 1.74 -1.84
CA PRO A 29 13.72 3.04 -1.72
C PRO A 29 12.84 3.42 -2.91
N ASP A 30 13.30 3.20 -4.13
CA ASP A 30 12.55 3.53 -5.36
C ASP A 30 11.31 2.63 -5.54
N ASP A 31 11.37 1.39 -5.03
CA ASP A 31 10.27 0.44 -5.13
C ASP A 31 9.15 0.74 -4.12
N ARG A 32 9.45 1.36 -2.98
CA ARG A 32 8.45 1.69 -1.93
C ARG A 32 7.34 2.59 -2.45
N GLU A 33 7.70 3.63 -3.18
CA GLU A 33 6.74 4.57 -3.76
C GLU A 33 5.84 3.87 -4.79
N GLN A 34 6.45 3.07 -5.66
CA GLN A 34 5.72 2.32 -6.69
C GLN A 34 4.78 1.28 -6.07
N LEU A 35 5.25 0.53 -5.05
CA LEU A 35 4.43 -0.42 -4.30
C LEU A 35 3.22 0.25 -3.65
N LEU A 36 3.42 1.37 -2.98
CA LEU A 36 2.33 2.12 -2.35
C LEU A 36 1.26 2.53 -3.37
N ILE A 37 1.69 3.05 -4.53
CA ILE A 37 0.77 3.42 -5.62
C ILE A 37 -0.03 2.21 -6.10
N LEU A 38 0.64 1.08 -6.31
CA LEU A 38 0.02 -0.16 -6.77
C LEU A 38 -0.95 -0.73 -5.73
N GLN A 39 -0.60 -0.70 -4.45
CA GLN A 39 -1.47 -1.12 -3.35
C GLN A 39 -2.75 -0.28 -3.26
N ILE A 40 -2.64 1.05 -3.40
CA ILE A 40 -3.79 1.95 -3.43
C ILE A 40 -4.72 1.59 -4.60
N LYS A 41 -4.16 1.45 -5.81
CA LYS A 41 -4.93 1.10 -7.01
C LYS A 41 -5.65 -0.24 -6.86
N LEU A 42 -4.93 -1.22 -6.34
CA LEU A 42 -5.48 -2.53 -6.11
C LEU A 42 -6.60 -2.52 -5.07
N SER A 43 -6.40 -1.83 -3.95
CA SER A 43 -7.45 -1.65 -2.94
C SER A 43 -8.70 -1.03 -3.54
N GLN A 44 -8.56 0.01 -4.36
CA GLN A 44 -9.69 0.62 -5.07
C GLN A 44 -10.41 -0.37 -5.99
N PHE A 45 -9.65 -1.17 -6.76
CA PHE A 45 -10.21 -2.21 -7.60
C PHE A 45 -10.98 -3.24 -6.77
N ILE A 46 -10.35 -3.82 -5.75
CA ILE A 46 -10.98 -4.85 -4.90
C ILE A 46 -12.22 -4.32 -4.20
N TYR A 47 -12.18 -3.10 -3.66
CA TYR A 47 -13.35 -2.51 -2.99
C TYR A 47 -14.43 -2.00 -3.94
N SER A 48 -14.14 -1.88 -5.24
CA SER A 48 -15.18 -1.64 -6.27
C SER A 48 -16.00 -2.90 -6.57
N LEU A 49 -15.49 -4.08 -6.22
CA LEU A 49 -16.17 -5.36 -6.42
C LEU A 49 -17.20 -5.62 -5.31
N PRO A 50 -18.27 -6.38 -5.63
CA PRO A 50 -19.16 -6.93 -4.62
C PRO A 50 -18.37 -7.71 -3.56
N PRO A 51 -18.73 -7.64 -2.25
CA PRO A 51 -17.98 -8.31 -1.19
C PRO A 51 -17.72 -9.79 -1.44
N GLU A 52 -18.70 -10.51 -2.00
CA GLU A 52 -18.61 -11.94 -2.30
C GLU A 52 -17.59 -12.31 -3.39
N GLN A 53 -17.15 -11.34 -4.18
CA GLN A 53 -16.16 -11.55 -5.25
C GLN A 53 -14.73 -11.18 -4.84
N ARG A 54 -14.54 -10.47 -3.74
CA ARG A 54 -13.22 -9.93 -3.34
C ARG A 54 -12.20 -11.01 -3.02
N ASN A 55 -12.64 -12.16 -2.49
CA ASN A 55 -11.77 -13.30 -2.17
C ASN A 55 -11.35 -14.09 -3.42
N ASP A 56 -11.97 -13.80 -4.58
CA ASP A 56 -11.66 -14.47 -5.83
C ASP A 56 -10.38 -13.95 -6.50
N TYR A 57 -9.73 -12.96 -5.93
CA TYR A 57 -8.57 -12.32 -6.51
C TYR A 57 -7.33 -12.51 -5.64
N SER A 58 -6.20 -12.73 -6.32
CA SER A 58 -4.86 -12.75 -5.74
C SER A 58 -3.98 -11.71 -6.40
N ASN A 59 -3.17 -11.04 -5.63
CA ASN A 59 -2.22 -10.05 -6.13
C ASN A 59 -0.82 -10.62 -6.10
N ILE A 60 -0.06 -10.38 -7.14
CA ILE A 60 1.33 -10.81 -7.28
C ILE A 60 2.18 -9.58 -7.53
N TYR A 61 3.10 -9.27 -6.63
CA TYR A 61 4.05 -8.17 -6.77
C TYR A 61 5.44 -8.72 -6.99
N SER A 62 6.23 -8.04 -7.82
CA SER A 62 7.66 -8.28 -7.96
C SER A 62 8.43 -6.98 -7.66
N PHE A 63 9.35 -7.00 -6.70
CA PHE A 63 10.09 -5.84 -6.21
C PHE A 63 11.42 -6.27 -5.56
N ARG A 64 12.26 -5.31 -5.22
CA ARG A 64 13.59 -5.54 -4.65
C ARG A 64 13.58 -5.41 -3.12
N VAL A 65 14.22 -6.36 -2.45
CA VAL A 65 14.45 -6.31 -0.99
C VAL A 65 15.93 -6.52 -0.66
N LEU A 66 16.40 -5.88 0.40
CA LEU A 66 17.76 -5.99 0.90
C LEU A 66 17.90 -7.30 1.66
N ASN A 67 18.77 -8.21 1.20
CA ASN A 67 19.03 -9.49 1.83
C ASN A 67 19.99 -9.37 3.05
N ALA A 68 20.27 -10.48 3.73
CA ALA A 68 21.20 -10.53 4.87
C ALA A 68 22.62 -10.08 4.51
N ARG A 69 23.03 -10.21 3.25
CA ARG A 69 24.36 -9.81 2.74
C ARG A 69 24.41 -8.37 2.26
N GLN A 70 23.40 -7.55 2.57
CA GLN A 70 23.28 -6.17 2.14
C GLN A 70 23.26 -6.00 0.61
N GLN A 71 22.68 -6.96 -0.11
CA GLN A 71 22.47 -6.91 -1.54
C GLN A 71 20.97 -6.90 -1.84
N TYR A 72 20.56 -6.10 -2.81
CA TYR A 72 19.17 -6.14 -3.27
C TYR A 72 18.93 -7.38 -4.11
N VAL A 73 17.88 -8.13 -3.77
CA VAL A 73 17.39 -9.28 -4.50
C VAL A 73 15.95 -9.07 -4.89
N ARG A 74 15.57 -9.52 -6.06
CA ARG A 74 14.19 -9.46 -6.54
C ARG A 74 13.39 -10.59 -5.92
N VAL A 75 12.23 -10.25 -5.38
CA VAL A 75 11.29 -11.19 -4.79
C VAL A 75 9.94 -11.10 -5.50
N VAL A 76 9.20 -12.20 -5.45
CA VAL A 76 7.80 -12.28 -5.86
C VAL A 76 6.95 -12.49 -4.60
N SER A 77 6.04 -11.58 -4.33
CA SER A 77 5.15 -11.63 -3.18
C SER A 77 3.71 -11.76 -3.65
N ARG A 78 3.02 -12.81 -3.19
CA ARG A 78 1.62 -13.08 -3.52
C ARG A 78 0.77 -12.87 -2.28
N HIS A 79 -0.36 -12.17 -2.44
CA HIS A 79 -1.33 -11.95 -1.37
C HIS A 79 -2.73 -12.33 -1.84
N GLN A 80 -3.52 -12.89 -0.91
CA GLN A 80 -4.92 -13.24 -1.14
C GLN A 80 -5.72 -12.98 0.14
N VAL A 81 -6.88 -12.35 0.01
CA VAL A 81 -7.84 -12.24 1.11
C VAL A 81 -8.51 -13.60 1.30
N LEU A 82 -8.41 -14.18 2.49
CA LEU A 82 -9.07 -15.43 2.86
C LEU A 82 -10.42 -15.17 3.51
N GLU A 83 -10.46 -14.21 4.42
CA GLU A 83 -11.69 -13.90 5.17
C GLU A 83 -11.94 -12.40 5.21
N GLN A 84 -13.21 -12.04 5.26
CA GLN A 84 -13.71 -10.68 5.38
C GLN A 84 -14.52 -10.52 6.66
N THR A 85 -14.54 -9.30 7.18
CA THR A 85 -15.48 -8.89 8.23
C THR A 85 -16.91 -8.81 7.68
N ILE A 86 -17.90 -8.69 8.54
CA ILE A 86 -19.32 -8.57 8.16
C ILE A 86 -19.56 -7.34 7.25
N ASP A 87 -18.78 -6.27 7.44
CA ASP A 87 -18.83 -5.06 6.60
C ASP A 87 -17.93 -5.15 5.33
N GLY A 88 -17.45 -6.36 5.00
CA GLY A 88 -16.75 -6.66 3.74
C GLY A 88 -15.31 -6.17 3.69
N LYS A 89 -14.67 -5.88 4.84
CA LYS A 89 -13.23 -5.56 4.89
C LYS A 89 -12.39 -6.82 4.94
N ALA A 90 -11.21 -6.79 4.37
CA ALA A 90 -10.25 -7.87 4.52
C ALA A 90 -9.87 -8.02 6.01
N TRP A 91 -10.14 -9.20 6.58
CA TRP A 91 -9.81 -9.53 7.96
C TRP A 91 -8.61 -10.47 8.06
N LEU A 92 -8.59 -11.49 7.21
CA LEU A 92 -7.48 -12.42 7.12
C LEU A 92 -6.91 -12.44 5.71
N VAL A 93 -5.63 -12.13 5.60
CA VAL A 93 -4.89 -12.15 4.33
C VAL A 93 -3.74 -13.15 4.46
N ILE A 94 -3.64 -14.07 3.53
CA ILE A 94 -2.44 -14.90 3.38
C ILE A 94 -1.47 -14.23 2.43
N GLY A 95 -0.18 -14.22 2.80
CA GLY A 95 0.91 -13.77 1.95
C GLY A 95 2.03 -14.78 1.92
N ASN A 96 2.59 -15.03 0.74
CA ASN A 96 3.85 -15.75 0.59
C ASN A 96 4.82 -14.93 -0.26
N MET A 97 6.09 -15.07 0.03
CA MET A 97 7.15 -14.36 -0.69
C MET A 97 8.29 -15.34 -1.01
N ASP A 98 8.70 -15.33 -2.26
CA ASP A 98 9.78 -16.16 -2.78
C ASP A 98 10.81 -15.29 -3.52
N ILE A 99 12.04 -15.79 -3.67
CA ILE A 99 13.02 -15.13 -4.54
C ILE A 99 12.55 -15.31 -5.99
N SER A 100 12.54 -14.21 -6.73
CA SER A 100 12.28 -14.30 -8.17
C SER A 100 13.35 -15.13 -8.85
N PRO A 101 12.97 -16.06 -9.73
CA PRO A 101 13.94 -16.73 -10.59
C PRO A 101 14.62 -15.77 -11.58
N ASP A 102 13.94 -14.68 -11.92
CA ASP A 102 14.49 -13.58 -12.71
C ASP A 102 15.05 -12.51 -11.78
N GLN A 103 16.39 -12.38 -11.80
CA GLN A 103 17.15 -11.40 -11.03
C GLN A 103 17.67 -10.25 -11.92
N GLN A 104 17.17 -10.14 -13.16
CA GLN A 104 17.56 -9.03 -14.04
C GLN A 104 17.13 -7.70 -13.39
N GLU A 105 17.94 -6.69 -13.60
CA GLU A 105 17.71 -5.33 -13.10
C GLU A 105 16.51 -4.70 -13.81
N ALA A 106 15.31 -5.08 -13.40
CA ALA A 106 14.13 -4.30 -13.74
C ALA A 106 14.02 -3.15 -12.73
N GLU A 107 14.05 -1.93 -13.24
CA GLU A 107 13.92 -0.71 -12.41
C GLU A 107 12.50 -0.48 -11.89
N THR A 108 11.56 -1.35 -12.25
CA THR A 108 10.14 -1.16 -11.97
C THR A 108 9.58 -2.27 -11.10
N VAL A 109 8.63 -1.88 -10.26
CA VAL A 109 7.78 -2.81 -9.54
C VAL A 109 6.71 -3.33 -10.48
N ASP A 110 6.59 -4.65 -10.59
CA ASP A 110 5.51 -5.29 -11.34
C ASP A 110 4.37 -5.70 -10.39
N CYS A 111 3.15 -5.57 -10.88
CA CYS A 111 1.97 -6.06 -10.19
C CYS A 111 1.05 -6.77 -11.19
N THR A 112 0.65 -7.97 -10.83
CA THR A 112 -0.34 -8.75 -11.59
C THR A 112 -1.47 -9.15 -10.65
N VAL A 113 -2.70 -8.98 -11.11
CA VAL A 113 -3.91 -9.45 -10.43
C VAL A 113 -4.39 -10.70 -11.15
N LEU A 114 -4.61 -11.76 -10.39
CA LEU A 114 -5.12 -13.03 -10.88
C LEU A 114 -6.54 -13.25 -10.33
N ASN A 115 -7.50 -13.46 -11.22
CA ASN A 115 -8.81 -13.98 -10.85
C ASN A 115 -8.71 -15.51 -10.68
N LEU A 116 -8.92 -16.00 -9.46
CA LEU A 116 -8.76 -17.40 -9.10
C LEU A 116 -9.88 -18.30 -9.66
N LYS A 117 -11.02 -17.72 -10.04
CA LYS A 117 -12.15 -18.49 -10.60
C LYS A 117 -11.99 -18.82 -12.08
N ASN A 118 -11.53 -17.86 -12.85
CA ASN A 118 -11.45 -18.00 -14.32
C ASN A 118 -10.01 -18.01 -14.84
N GLY A 119 -9.00 -17.76 -14.00
CA GLY A 119 -7.59 -17.73 -14.39
C GLY A 119 -7.18 -16.45 -15.14
N GLU A 120 -8.07 -15.47 -15.26
CA GLU A 120 -7.77 -14.22 -15.93
C GLU A 120 -6.72 -13.42 -15.17
N MET A 121 -5.71 -12.93 -15.89
CA MET A 121 -4.63 -12.13 -15.34
C MET A 121 -4.63 -10.74 -15.98
N PHE A 122 -4.45 -9.71 -15.17
CA PHE A 122 -4.25 -8.36 -15.67
C PHE A 122 -3.30 -7.58 -14.77
N SER A 123 -2.62 -6.61 -15.34
CA SER A 123 -1.81 -5.67 -14.56
C SER A 123 -2.61 -4.40 -14.31
N PRO A 124 -2.68 -3.91 -13.08
CA PRO A 124 -3.25 -2.60 -12.81
C PRO A 124 -2.39 -1.57 -13.53
N SER A 125 -2.84 -1.19 -14.74
CA SER A 125 -2.06 -0.36 -15.67
C SER A 125 -1.62 0.96 -15.02
N PRO A 126 -0.40 1.43 -15.28
CA PRO A 126 0.05 2.78 -14.92
C PRO A 126 -0.82 3.88 -15.54
N SER A 127 -1.58 3.57 -16.60
CA SER A 127 -2.43 4.50 -17.34
C SER A 127 -3.76 4.88 -16.67
N LEU A 128 -4.16 4.19 -15.59
CA LEU A 128 -5.23 4.68 -14.73
C LEU A 128 -4.66 5.81 -13.88
N GLN A 129 -4.87 7.03 -14.32
CA GLN A 129 -4.56 8.32 -13.69
C GLN A 129 -3.33 8.27 -12.76
N THR A 130 -2.31 9.00 -13.12
CA THR A 130 -1.07 9.20 -12.33
C THR A 130 -1.41 9.51 -10.87
N PHE A 131 -1.41 8.48 -10.04
CA PHE A 131 -1.39 8.66 -8.60
C PHE A 131 0.01 9.14 -8.24
N SER A 132 0.16 10.44 -8.11
CA SER A 132 1.31 10.96 -7.38
C SER A 132 1.13 10.61 -5.91
N PRO A 133 2.15 10.11 -5.23
CA PRO A 133 2.07 9.86 -3.79
C PRO A 133 1.68 11.13 -3.06
N LEU A 134 1.10 10.98 -1.88
CA LEU A 134 0.80 12.15 -1.07
C LEU A 134 2.09 12.89 -0.76
N THR A 135 2.11 14.18 -1.02
CA THR A 135 3.20 15.04 -0.54
C THR A 135 3.25 15.00 0.99
N LYS A 136 4.39 15.32 1.58
CA LYS A 136 4.53 15.44 3.05
C LYS A 136 3.41 16.27 3.66
N ARG A 137 3.00 17.35 2.97
CA ARG A 137 1.92 18.24 3.42
C ARG A 137 0.54 17.61 3.33
N GLU A 138 0.26 16.86 2.28
CA GLU A 138 -1.01 16.14 2.13
C GLU A 138 -1.14 15.00 3.16
N ALA A 139 -0.07 14.26 3.42
CA ALA A 139 -0.03 13.24 4.47
C ALA A 139 -0.19 13.85 5.87
N GLU A 140 0.44 15.00 6.15
CA GLU A 140 0.27 15.72 7.40
C GLU A 140 -1.20 16.17 7.59
N ILE A 141 -1.81 16.71 6.54
CA ILE A 141 -3.22 17.11 6.57
C ILE A 141 -4.12 15.89 6.78
N LEU A 142 -3.85 14.75 6.15
CA LEU A 142 -4.62 13.53 6.35
C LEU A 142 -4.58 13.07 7.82
N ARG A 143 -3.40 13.13 8.47
CA ARG A 143 -3.27 12.81 9.91
C ARG A 143 -4.04 13.78 10.81
N LEU A 144 -4.15 15.04 10.42
CA LEU A 144 -4.94 16.02 11.18
C LEU A 144 -6.44 15.82 10.99
N ILE A 145 -6.89 15.46 9.79
CA ILE A 145 -8.28 15.07 9.51
C ILE A 145 -8.65 13.81 10.31
N GLN A 146 -7.77 12.81 10.36
CA GLN A 146 -7.93 11.61 11.18
C GLN A 146 -8.15 11.92 12.67
N LYS A 147 -7.48 12.98 13.19
CA LYS A 147 -7.66 13.47 14.57
C LYS A 147 -8.95 14.28 14.76
N GLY A 148 -9.79 14.39 13.74
CA GLY A 148 -11.07 15.08 13.77
C GLY A 148 -10.99 16.59 13.56
N LEU A 149 -9.84 17.16 13.18
CA LEU A 149 -9.71 18.61 12.99
C LEU A 149 -10.45 19.07 11.73
N LEU A 150 -11.14 20.20 11.88
CA LEU A 150 -11.78 20.91 10.77
C LEU A 150 -10.76 21.70 9.95
N SER A 151 -11.10 22.07 8.71
CA SER A 151 -10.19 22.82 7.83
C SER A 151 -9.69 24.13 8.45
N LYS A 152 -10.49 24.80 9.27
CA LYS A 152 -10.11 26.02 9.98
C LYS A 152 -9.03 25.74 11.03
N GLU A 153 -9.21 24.72 11.84
CA GLU A 153 -8.26 24.31 12.88
C GLU A 153 -6.94 23.81 12.29
N ILE A 154 -7.02 23.13 11.14
CA ILE A 154 -5.84 22.69 10.37
C ILE A 154 -5.09 23.92 9.84
N ALA A 155 -5.82 24.91 9.31
CA ALA A 155 -5.25 26.16 8.80
C ALA A 155 -4.49 26.93 9.89
N ASP A 156 -5.10 27.09 11.05
CA ASP A 156 -4.51 27.74 12.23
C ASP A 156 -3.26 26.97 12.69
N LYS A 157 -3.35 25.64 12.82
CA LYS A 157 -2.25 24.77 13.26
C LYS A 157 -1.06 24.78 12.32
N LEU A 158 -1.31 24.86 11.03
CA LEU A 158 -0.28 24.79 9.98
C LEU A 158 0.17 26.18 9.50
N CYS A 159 -0.37 27.26 10.09
CA CYS A 159 -0.10 28.66 9.74
C CYS A 159 -0.30 28.95 8.25
N VAL A 160 -1.39 28.46 7.66
CA VAL A 160 -1.78 28.67 6.25
C VAL A 160 -3.23 29.10 6.14
N SER A 161 -3.66 29.53 4.95
CA SER A 161 -5.06 29.88 4.73
C SER A 161 -5.96 28.62 4.68
N ILE A 162 -7.24 28.76 5.07
CA ILE A 162 -8.26 27.72 4.90
C ILE A 162 -8.35 27.29 3.44
N HIS A 163 -8.20 28.22 2.50
CA HIS A 163 -8.19 27.95 1.08
C HIS A 163 -7.04 27.00 0.70
N THR A 164 -5.85 27.23 1.23
CA THR A 164 -4.68 26.35 1.02
C THR A 164 -4.94 24.93 1.56
N VAL A 165 -5.54 24.81 2.76
CA VAL A 165 -5.91 23.51 3.33
C VAL A 165 -6.93 22.80 2.43
N ASN A 166 -7.93 23.51 1.92
CA ASN A 166 -8.95 22.92 1.05
C ASN A 166 -8.35 22.43 -0.29
N ILE A 167 -7.40 23.17 -0.86
CA ILE A 167 -6.66 22.72 -2.05
C ILE A 167 -5.91 21.40 -1.76
N HIS A 168 -5.19 21.33 -0.65
CA HIS A 168 -4.50 20.10 -0.28
C HIS A 168 -5.47 18.95 -0.01
N ARG A 169 -6.63 19.20 0.61
CA ARG A 169 -7.68 18.20 0.81
C ARG A 169 -8.22 17.68 -0.52
N GLN A 170 -8.51 18.55 -1.47
CA GLN A 170 -8.96 18.13 -2.81
C GLN A 170 -7.89 17.31 -3.52
N ASN A 171 -6.63 17.72 -3.44
CA ASN A 171 -5.52 17.02 -4.05
C ASN A 171 -5.31 15.63 -3.43
N LEU A 172 -5.36 15.51 -2.11
CA LEU A 172 -5.23 14.21 -1.44
C LEU A 172 -6.39 13.27 -1.78
N LEU A 173 -7.66 13.77 -1.80
CA LEU A 173 -8.81 12.96 -2.19
C LEU A 173 -8.66 12.45 -3.62
N ARG A 174 -8.27 13.34 -4.55
CA ARG A 174 -8.02 12.98 -5.95
C ARG A 174 -6.88 11.95 -6.07
N LYS A 175 -5.77 12.13 -5.32
CA LYS A 175 -4.63 11.21 -5.34
C LYS A 175 -4.98 9.84 -4.76
N LEU A 176 -5.81 9.78 -3.73
CA LEU A 176 -6.29 8.54 -3.15
C LEU A 176 -7.48 7.95 -3.93
N GLY A 177 -8.02 8.67 -4.93
CA GLY A 177 -9.14 8.23 -5.74
C GLY A 177 -10.46 8.06 -4.97
N VAL A 178 -10.64 8.86 -3.91
CA VAL A 178 -11.79 8.80 -3.01
C VAL A 178 -12.59 10.11 -3.05
N GLN A 179 -13.87 10.05 -2.64
CA GLN A 179 -14.75 11.21 -2.72
C GLN A 179 -14.86 11.99 -1.41
N ASN A 180 -14.48 11.39 -0.29
CA ASN A 180 -14.62 12.01 1.03
C ASN A 180 -13.48 11.65 1.98
N SER A 181 -13.38 12.42 3.08
CA SER A 181 -12.31 12.27 4.06
C SER A 181 -12.37 10.96 4.84
N ILE A 182 -13.55 10.37 5.03
CA ILE A 182 -13.71 9.10 5.76
C ILE A 182 -13.06 7.97 4.96
N GLU A 183 -13.33 7.93 3.66
CA GLU A 183 -12.67 6.99 2.75
C GLU A 183 -11.16 7.22 2.67
N ALA A 184 -10.72 8.49 2.65
CA ALA A 184 -9.29 8.82 2.66
C ALA A 184 -8.57 8.32 3.92
N ILE A 185 -9.20 8.45 5.10
CA ILE A 185 -8.67 7.91 6.35
C ILE A 185 -8.58 6.39 6.30
N ARG A 186 -9.64 5.72 5.79
CA ARG A 186 -9.65 4.25 5.63
C ARG A 186 -8.48 3.78 4.76
N ILE A 187 -8.32 4.36 3.57
CA ILE A 187 -7.20 4.05 2.66
C ILE A 187 -5.85 4.35 3.34
N GLY A 188 -5.76 5.45 4.09
CA GLY A 188 -4.55 5.81 4.83
C GLY A 188 -4.11 4.75 5.83
N TYR A 189 -5.04 4.09 6.53
CA TYR A 189 -4.76 2.94 7.40
C TYR A 189 -4.38 1.69 6.61
N GLU A 190 -5.12 1.38 5.55
CA GLU A 190 -4.90 0.19 4.73
C GLU A 190 -3.53 0.21 4.02
N THR A 191 -3.01 1.40 3.72
CA THR A 191 -1.75 1.61 3.00
C THR A 191 -0.58 2.02 3.88
N GLY A 192 -0.77 2.13 5.21
CA GLY A 192 0.29 2.50 6.15
C GLY A 192 0.73 3.99 6.10
N ILE A 193 -0.05 4.86 5.48
CA ILE A 193 0.19 6.32 5.47
C ILE A 193 -0.16 6.96 6.83
N LEU A 194 -1.09 6.33 7.57
CA LEU A 194 -1.59 6.73 8.89
C LEU A 194 -1.10 5.79 9.98
#